data_378de62f178d5a3205b1475df8928112
#
_entry.id   378de62f178d5a3205b1475df8928112
#
_cell.length_a   1.000
_cell.length_b   1.000
_cell.length_c   1.000
_cell.angle_alpha   90.00
_cell.angle_beta   90.00
_cell.angle_gamma   90.00
#
_symmetry.space_group_name_H-M   'P 1'
#
loop_
_entity.id
_entity.type
_entity.pdbx_description
1 polymer ?
#
loop_
_entity_poly.entity_id
_entity_poly.type
_entity_poly.pdbx_seq_one_letter_code
_entity_poly.pdbx_strand_id
1 'polypeptide(L)'
;MLGVGDTAPEVSAQNQHGETVTPAFERPTVVYFYPKDFTGGCTIEANEFEDALPEFRDADIEVYGVSLDDVETHADFAEEEGLSFDLLADPDGEVAAAFGIDTSEGYTARLTFVLADGEVVATYDPELADPSGHAREVLEETREAYV
;
A
#
# COMPACT_ATOMS: atom_id res chain seq x y z
N MET A 1 14.07 7.94 0.89
CA MET A 1 12.73 7.45 1.32
C MET A 1 12.07 8.52 2.17
N LEU A 2 10.78 8.74 1.94
CA LEU A 2 10.04 9.69 2.76
C LEU A 2 9.98 9.23 4.22
N GLY A 3 10.00 10.18 5.13
CA GLY A 3 9.89 9.92 6.55
C GLY A 3 8.74 10.69 7.18
N VAL A 4 8.46 10.40 8.44
CA VAL A 4 7.42 11.08 9.20
C VAL A 4 7.65 12.59 9.19
N GLY A 5 6.62 13.35 8.86
CA GLY A 5 6.67 14.81 8.74
C GLY A 5 6.88 15.31 7.31
N ASP A 6 7.27 14.43 6.39
CA ASP A 6 7.44 14.84 4.99
C ASP A 6 6.07 15.06 4.34
N THR A 7 6.01 16.00 3.39
CA THR A 7 4.80 16.27 2.62
C THR A 7 4.44 15.06 1.76
N ALA A 8 3.16 14.69 1.72
CA ALA A 8 2.68 13.62 0.85
C ALA A 8 2.92 13.98 -0.62
N PRO A 9 3.48 13.06 -1.42
CA PRO A 9 3.71 13.33 -2.84
C PRO A 9 2.40 13.27 -3.63
N GLU A 10 2.36 13.98 -4.76
CA GLU A 10 1.27 13.83 -5.72
C GLU A 10 1.58 12.63 -6.62
N VAL A 11 0.73 11.63 -6.60
CA VAL A 11 0.91 10.42 -7.39
C VAL A 11 -0.41 10.02 -8.05
N SER A 12 -0.30 9.41 -9.22
CA SER A 12 -1.44 8.82 -9.94
C SER A 12 -0.98 7.51 -10.52
N ALA A 13 -1.82 6.49 -10.44
CA ALA A 13 -1.53 5.19 -11.02
C ALA A 13 -2.84 4.50 -11.36
N GLN A 14 -2.79 3.50 -12.24
CA GLN A 14 -3.96 2.70 -12.56
C GLN A 14 -4.11 1.57 -11.53
N ASN A 15 -5.35 1.29 -11.14
CA ASN A 15 -5.64 0.16 -10.27
C ASN A 15 -5.81 -1.12 -11.10
N GLN A 16 -6.18 -2.22 -10.44
CA GLN A 16 -6.38 -3.52 -11.10
C GLN A 16 -7.55 -3.52 -12.11
N HIS A 17 -8.36 -2.50 -12.10
CA HIS A 17 -9.48 -2.34 -13.05
C HIS A 17 -9.12 -1.41 -14.21
N GLY A 18 -7.88 -0.94 -14.28
CA GLY A 18 -7.43 0.00 -15.30
C GLY A 18 -7.91 1.43 -15.10
N GLU A 19 -8.45 1.74 -13.93
CA GLU A 19 -8.92 3.08 -13.60
C GLU A 19 -7.80 3.89 -12.95
N THR A 20 -7.69 5.18 -13.33
CA THR A 20 -6.68 6.05 -12.73
C THR A 20 -7.11 6.48 -11.33
N VAL A 21 -6.23 6.27 -10.37
CA VAL A 21 -6.43 6.64 -8.97
C VAL A 21 -5.41 7.71 -8.60
N THR A 22 -5.90 8.79 -8.01
CA THR A 22 -5.06 9.89 -7.52
C THR A 22 -5.41 10.15 -6.05
N PRO A 23 -4.73 9.47 -5.11
CA PRO A 23 -5.05 9.64 -3.69
C PRO A 23 -4.82 11.06 -3.22
N ALA A 24 -5.74 11.61 -2.45
CA ALA A 24 -5.62 12.98 -1.92
C ALA A 24 -4.78 13.03 -0.64
N PHE A 25 -4.67 11.93 0.09
CA PHE A 25 -3.94 11.82 1.35
C PHE A 25 -4.41 12.80 2.45
N GLU A 26 -5.66 13.23 2.39
CA GLU A 26 -6.23 14.10 3.44
C GLU A 26 -6.70 13.30 4.64
N ARG A 27 -7.54 12.28 4.40
CA ARG A 27 -7.91 11.36 5.48
C ARG A 27 -6.85 10.27 5.62
N PRO A 28 -6.80 9.55 6.76
CA PRO A 28 -5.79 8.53 6.95
C PRO A 28 -5.79 7.50 5.81
N THR A 29 -4.64 7.29 5.21
CA THR A 29 -4.45 6.42 4.04
C THR A 29 -3.23 5.56 4.26
N VAL A 30 -3.39 4.25 4.10
CA VAL A 30 -2.28 3.30 4.15
C VAL A 30 -1.84 3.03 2.72
N VAL A 31 -0.55 3.22 2.44
CA VAL A 31 0.07 2.85 1.17
C VAL A 31 1.16 1.84 1.49
N TYR A 32 0.98 0.59 1.11
CA TYR A 32 2.00 -0.41 1.34
C TYR A 32 2.65 -0.84 0.03
N PHE A 33 3.97 -0.75 -0.02
CA PHE A 33 4.77 -1.23 -1.15
C PHE A 33 5.19 -2.66 -0.86
N TYR A 34 5.11 -3.52 -1.88
CA TYR A 34 5.51 -4.91 -1.76
C TYR A 34 6.27 -5.35 -3.01
N PRO A 35 7.14 -6.37 -2.90
CA PRO A 35 8.03 -6.73 -4.01
C PRO A 35 7.31 -7.20 -5.28
N LYS A 36 6.35 -8.13 -5.17
CA LYS A 36 5.75 -8.71 -6.36
C LYS A 36 4.48 -9.52 -6.06
N ASP A 37 3.49 -9.43 -6.94
CA ASP A 37 2.29 -10.25 -6.90
C ASP A 37 2.64 -11.75 -6.94
N PHE A 38 1.79 -12.59 -6.35
CA PHE A 38 1.91 -14.04 -6.34
C PHE A 38 3.12 -14.61 -5.58
N THR A 39 3.81 -13.82 -4.79
CA THR A 39 4.86 -14.33 -3.90
C THR A 39 4.29 -14.62 -2.52
N GLY A 40 4.93 -15.53 -1.76
CA GLY A 40 4.39 -15.99 -0.49
C GLY A 40 4.13 -14.90 0.53
N GLY A 41 5.12 -14.06 0.83
CA GLY A 41 4.99 -12.97 1.79
C GLY A 41 4.01 -11.89 1.33
N CYS A 42 4.00 -11.58 0.04
CA CYS A 42 3.08 -10.58 -0.51
C CYS A 42 1.63 -11.07 -0.47
N THR A 43 1.42 -12.36 -0.69
CA THR A 43 0.08 -12.96 -0.58
C THR A 43 -0.41 -12.93 0.86
N ILE A 44 0.43 -13.24 1.84
CA ILE A 44 0.10 -13.14 3.26
C ILE A 44 -0.29 -11.73 3.62
N GLU A 45 0.52 -10.75 3.23
CA GLU A 45 0.28 -9.35 3.54
C GLU A 45 -1.04 -8.86 2.93
N ALA A 46 -1.28 -9.17 1.65
CA ALA A 46 -2.50 -8.78 0.96
C ALA A 46 -3.75 -9.37 1.63
N ASN A 47 -3.71 -10.65 1.99
CA ASN A 47 -4.84 -11.31 2.65
C ASN A 47 -5.11 -10.74 4.03
N GLU A 48 -4.08 -10.37 4.78
CA GLU A 48 -4.28 -9.75 6.09
C GLU A 48 -4.88 -8.35 5.98
N PHE A 49 -4.47 -7.55 4.99
CA PHE A 49 -5.13 -6.26 4.73
C PHE A 49 -6.58 -6.46 4.31
N GLU A 50 -6.86 -7.45 3.47
CA GLU A 50 -8.24 -7.75 3.07
C GLU A 50 -9.09 -8.18 4.27
N ASP A 51 -8.57 -9.04 5.14
CA ASP A 51 -9.28 -9.49 6.33
C ASP A 51 -9.59 -8.34 7.28
N ALA A 52 -8.71 -7.36 7.38
CA ALA A 52 -8.90 -6.20 8.22
C ALA A 52 -9.63 -5.04 7.52
N LEU A 53 -9.90 -5.17 6.22
CA LEU A 53 -10.45 -4.08 5.42
C LEU A 53 -11.77 -3.52 5.94
N PRO A 54 -12.75 -4.33 6.40
CA PRO A 54 -13.97 -3.76 6.98
C PRO A 54 -13.70 -2.84 8.16
N GLU A 55 -12.71 -3.16 8.99
CA GLU A 55 -12.33 -2.32 10.13
C GLU A 55 -11.60 -1.04 9.68
N PHE A 56 -10.78 -1.13 8.63
CA PHE A 56 -10.18 0.07 8.03
C PHE A 56 -11.27 1.00 7.50
N ARG A 57 -12.24 0.47 6.79
CA ARG A 57 -13.35 1.25 6.22
C ARG A 57 -14.22 1.85 7.30
N ASP A 58 -14.50 1.12 8.36
CA ASP A 58 -15.28 1.63 9.50
C ASP A 58 -14.57 2.80 10.19
N ALA A 59 -13.24 2.81 10.18
CA ALA A 59 -12.43 3.88 10.74
C ALA A 59 -12.14 5.00 9.72
N ASP A 60 -12.70 4.90 8.50
CA ASP A 60 -12.50 5.84 7.40
C ASP A 60 -11.02 5.93 6.96
N ILE A 61 -10.33 4.80 6.96
CA ILE A 61 -8.94 4.66 6.52
C ILE A 61 -8.92 3.98 5.16
N GLU A 62 -8.28 4.61 4.16
CA GLU A 62 -8.09 4.03 2.84
C GLU A 62 -6.85 3.14 2.81
N VAL A 63 -6.87 2.08 1.99
CA VAL A 63 -5.75 1.14 1.83
C VAL A 63 -5.42 0.99 0.35
N TYR A 64 -4.14 1.17 0.01
CA TYR A 64 -3.62 0.93 -1.34
C TYR A 64 -2.38 0.05 -1.26
N GLY A 65 -2.33 -1.01 -2.09
CA GLY A 65 -1.10 -1.77 -2.29
C GLY A 65 -0.42 -1.29 -3.56
N VAL A 66 0.90 -1.25 -3.58
CA VAL A 66 1.69 -0.78 -4.74
C VAL A 66 2.83 -1.75 -5.01
N SER A 67 2.98 -2.16 -6.26
CA SER A 67 4.17 -2.89 -6.71
C SER A 67 4.50 -2.49 -8.14
N LEU A 68 5.64 -2.96 -8.65
CA LEU A 68 6.04 -2.70 -10.03
C LEU A 68 5.32 -3.60 -11.05
N ASP A 69 4.41 -4.44 -10.60
CA ASP A 69 3.59 -5.26 -11.49
C ASP A 69 2.63 -4.39 -12.30
N ASP A 70 2.20 -4.89 -13.45
CA ASP A 70 1.28 -4.16 -14.32
C ASP A 70 -0.19 -4.38 -13.92
N VAL A 71 -1.09 -3.66 -14.59
CA VAL A 71 -2.53 -3.74 -14.33
C VAL A 71 -3.07 -5.15 -14.49
N GLU A 72 -2.66 -5.86 -15.55
CA GLU A 72 -3.12 -7.21 -15.82
C GLU A 72 -2.72 -8.19 -14.72
N THR A 73 -1.48 -8.13 -14.26
CA THR A 73 -0.98 -8.97 -13.17
C THR A 73 -1.73 -8.66 -11.87
N HIS A 74 -1.94 -7.39 -11.57
CA HIS A 74 -2.74 -6.99 -10.41
C HIS A 74 -4.18 -7.48 -10.48
N ALA A 75 -4.79 -7.46 -11.67
CA ALA A 75 -6.15 -7.95 -11.86
C ALA A 75 -6.24 -9.46 -11.55
N ASP A 76 -5.29 -10.23 -12.04
CA ASP A 76 -5.22 -11.66 -11.79
C ASP A 76 -4.99 -11.97 -10.30
N PHE A 77 -4.09 -11.24 -9.67
CA PHE A 77 -3.78 -11.40 -8.25
C PHE A 77 -4.98 -11.05 -7.37
N ALA A 78 -5.62 -9.91 -7.63
CA ALA A 78 -6.79 -9.48 -6.88
C ALA A 78 -7.96 -10.46 -7.03
N GLU A 79 -8.16 -11.00 -8.22
CA GLU A 79 -9.21 -11.98 -8.46
C GLU A 79 -8.93 -13.28 -7.71
N GLU A 80 -7.72 -13.80 -7.79
CA GLU A 80 -7.35 -15.06 -7.14
C GLU A 80 -7.43 -14.97 -5.62
N GLU A 81 -6.98 -13.84 -5.04
CA GLU A 81 -6.97 -13.66 -3.58
C GLU A 81 -8.24 -13.00 -3.04
N GLY A 82 -9.16 -12.57 -3.89
CA GLY A 82 -10.42 -11.96 -3.46
C GLY A 82 -10.21 -10.58 -2.83
N LEU A 83 -9.30 -9.77 -3.36
CA LEU A 83 -8.97 -8.46 -2.80
C LEU A 83 -10.00 -7.41 -3.22
N SER A 84 -10.47 -6.62 -2.27
CA SER A 84 -11.47 -5.56 -2.47
C SER A 84 -10.88 -4.14 -2.41
N PHE A 85 -9.62 -4.00 -2.03
CA PHE A 85 -8.94 -2.70 -2.05
C PHE A 85 -8.13 -2.53 -3.33
N ASP A 86 -7.76 -1.30 -3.64
CA ASP A 86 -7.02 -1.01 -4.88
C ASP A 86 -5.56 -1.42 -4.80
N LEU A 87 -5.10 -2.11 -5.86
CA LEU A 87 -3.69 -2.39 -6.11
C LEU A 87 -3.25 -1.44 -7.22
N LEU A 88 -2.28 -0.57 -6.92
CA LEU A 88 -1.79 0.41 -7.88
C LEU A 88 -0.63 -0.17 -8.69
N ALA A 89 -0.74 -0.12 -10.00
CA ALA A 89 0.30 -0.58 -10.91
C ALA A 89 1.36 0.51 -11.09
N ASP A 90 2.61 0.15 -10.86
CA ASP A 90 3.74 1.10 -10.96
C ASP A 90 4.88 0.50 -11.79
N PRO A 91 4.61 0.07 -13.04
CA PRO A 91 5.62 -0.63 -13.84
C PRO A 91 6.88 0.20 -14.15
N ASP A 92 6.76 1.52 -14.17
CA ASP A 92 7.89 2.41 -14.42
C ASP A 92 8.54 2.93 -13.14
N GLY A 93 8.03 2.56 -11.97
CA GLY A 93 8.58 2.97 -10.69
C GLY A 93 8.35 4.44 -10.34
N GLU A 94 7.36 5.09 -10.94
CA GLU A 94 7.09 6.51 -10.72
C GLU A 94 6.52 6.78 -9.32
N VAL A 95 5.60 5.95 -8.84
CA VAL A 95 5.05 6.07 -7.49
C VAL A 95 6.13 5.79 -6.46
N ALA A 96 6.90 4.72 -6.66
CA ALA A 96 8.02 4.37 -5.78
C ALA A 96 9.03 5.53 -5.72
N ALA A 97 9.37 6.12 -6.85
CA ALA A 97 10.30 7.25 -6.91
C ALA A 97 9.76 8.47 -6.15
N ALA A 98 8.46 8.73 -6.24
CA ALA A 98 7.83 9.83 -5.51
C ALA A 98 7.94 9.64 -3.99
N PHE A 99 7.94 8.39 -3.51
CA PHE A 99 8.16 8.05 -2.11
C PHE A 99 9.64 7.89 -1.75
N GLY A 100 10.54 8.10 -2.71
CA GLY A 100 11.98 7.96 -2.50
C GLY A 100 12.45 6.53 -2.34
N ILE A 101 11.75 5.57 -2.92
CA ILE A 101 12.06 4.16 -2.82
C ILE A 101 12.90 3.71 -4.02
N ASP A 102 13.99 2.99 -3.75
CA ASP A 102 14.86 2.43 -4.78
C ASP A 102 14.19 1.24 -5.50
N THR A 103 14.20 1.27 -6.82
CA THR A 103 13.66 0.20 -7.66
C THR A 103 14.71 -0.39 -8.61
N SER A 104 15.99 -0.14 -8.34
CA SER A 104 17.09 -0.56 -9.21
C SER A 104 17.19 -2.08 -9.38
N GLU A 105 16.65 -2.85 -8.45
CA GLU A 105 16.64 -4.31 -8.53
C GLU A 105 15.41 -4.88 -9.25
N GLY A 106 14.50 -4.01 -9.74
CA GLY A 106 13.30 -4.43 -10.45
C GLY A 106 12.10 -4.73 -9.55
N TYR A 107 12.22 -4.43 -8.25
CA TYR A 107 11.12 -4.54 -7.28
C TYR A 107 11.38 -3.59 -6.12
N THR A 108 10.36 -3.36 -5.31
CA THR A 108 10.50 -2.53 -4.11
C THR A 108 10.78 -3.37 -2.88
N ALA A 109 11.38 -2.76 -1.86
CA ALA A 109 11.37 -3.36 -0.52
C ALA A 109 9.93 -3.35 0.01
N ARG A 110 9.67 -4.12 1.09
CA ARG A 110 8.37 -4.12 1.74
C ARG A 110 8.34 -2.95 2.73
N LEU A 111 7.61 -1.90 2.35
CA LEU A 111 7.54 -0.65 3.12
C LEU A 111 6.10 -0.18 3.17
N THR A 112 5.66 0.28 4.34
CA THR A 112 4.30 0.81 4.50
C THR A 112 4.37 2.24 5.01
N PHE A 113 3.56 3.10 4.41
CA PHE A 113 3.42 4.51 4.81
C PHE A 113 1.97 4.74 5.24
N VAL A 114 1.79 5.50 6.30
CA VAL A 114 0.47 6.04 6.65
C VAL A 114 0.55 7.54 6.45
N LEU A 115 -0.40 8.07 5.70
CA LEU A 115 -0.47 9.49 5.35
C LEU A 115 -1.80 10.06 5.81
N ALA A 116 -1.78 11.29 6.31
CA ALA A 116 -3.00 11.99 6.71
C ALA A 116 -2.70 13.48 6.69
N ASP A 117 -3.72 14.29 6.37
CA ASP A 117 -3.61 15.74 6.32
C ASP A 117 -2.46 16.22 5.41
N GLY A 118 -2.18 15.47 4.36
CA GLY A 118 -1.14 15.82 3.37
C GLY A 118 0.29 15.56 3.82
N GLU A 119 0.48 14.76 4.88
CA GLU A 119 1.81 14.43 5.41
C GLU A 119 1.95 12.94 5.70
N VAL A 120 3.20 12.45 5.70
CA VAL A 120 3.52 11.12 6.20
C VAL A 120 3.47 11.15 7.72
N VAL A 121 2.64 10.32 8.32
CA VAL A 121 2.45 10.29 9.78
C VAL A 121 3.03 9.03 10.44
N ALA A 122 3.26 7.97 9.68
CA ALA A 122 3.92 6.77 10.18
C ALA A 122 4.58 5.99 9.03
N THR A 123 5.65 5.28 9.34
CA THR A 123 6.32 4.37 8.39
C THR A 123 6.58 3.04 9.07
N TYR A 124 6.54 1.96 8.28
CA TYR A 124 6.75 0.60 8.74
C TYR A 124 7.65 -0.16 7.78
N ASP A 125 8.47 -1.03 8.31
CA ASP A 125 9.42 -1.87 7.56
C ASP A 125 9.24 -3.32 8.02
N PRO A 126 8.12 -4.00 7.66
CA PRO A 126 7.85 -5.36 8.11
C PRO A 126 8.81 -6.37 7.49
N GLU A 127 8.87 -7.56 8.08
CA GLU A 127 9.73 -8.61 7.55
C GLU A 127 9.36 -8.97 6.11
N LEU A 128 10.37 -9.10 5.26
CA LEU A 128 10.17 -9.34 3.84
C LEU A 128 9.48 -10.67 3.55
N ALA A 129 9.87 -11.72 4.28
CA ALA A 129 9.37 -13.08 4.03
C ALA A 129 8.09 -13.40 4.78
N ASP A 130 7.85 -12.78 5.93
CA ASP A 130 6.69 -13.07 6.77
C ASP A 130 6.16 -11.80 7.42
N PRO A 131 5.27 -11.06 6.72
CA PRO A 131 4.67 -9.83 7.25
C PRO A 131 3.43 -10.09 8.13
N SER A 132 3.28 -11.28 8.69
CA SER A 132 2.13 -11.66 9.53
C SER A 132 1.92 -10.68 10.68
N GLY A 133 0.67 -10.26 10.89
CA GLY A 133 0.30 -9.32 11.95
C GLY A 133 0.51 -7.86 11.60
N HIS A 134 1.17 -7.57 10.47
CA HIS A 134 1.48 -6.20 10.06
C HIS A 134 0.23 -5.35 9.79
N ALA A 135 -0.73 -5.88 9.04
CA ALA A 135 -1.95 -5.15 8.73
C ALA A 135 -2.72 -4.76 9.99
N ARG A 136 -2.80 -5.66 10.95
CA ARG A 136 -3.47 -5.41 12.24
C ARG A 136 -2.74 -4.35 13.05
N GLU A 137 -1.42 -4.39 13.07
CA GLU A 137 -0.60 -3.38 13.73
C GLU A 137 -0.86 -1.99 13.15
N VAL A 138 -0.82 -1.87 11.81
CA VAL A 138 -1.08 -0.61 11.12
C VAL A 138 -2.50 -0.10 11.43
N LEU A 139 -3.50 -0.98 11.38
CA LEU A 139 -4.88 -0.63 11.69
C LEU A 139 -5.03 -0.09 13.10
N GLU A 140 -4.51 -0.79 14.10
CA GLU A 140 -4.67 -0.41 15.50
C GLU A 140 -3.97 0.91 15.82
N GLU A 141 -2.75 1.09 15.34
CA GLU A 141 -2.01 2.33 15.57
C GLU A 141 -2.64 3.52 14.85
N THR A 142 -3.10 3.34 13.61
CA THR A 142 -3.74 4.40 12.86
C THR A 142 -5.09 4.77 13.46
N ARG A 143 -5.88 3.75 13.83
CA ARG A 143 -7.19 3.95 14.45
C ARG A 143 -7.05 4.67 15.80
N GLU A 144 -6.07 4.30 16.61
CA GLU A 144 -5.81 4.95 17.89
C GLU A 144 -5.45 6.43 17.72
N ALA A 145 -4.71 6.77 16.67
CA ALA A 145 -4.29 8.15 16.41
C ALA A 145 -5.40 9.03 15.82
N TYR A 146 -6.35 8.47 15.04
CA TYR A 146 -7.27 9.26 14.21
C TYR A 146 -8.76 8.96 14.43
N VAL A 147 -9.11 8.02 15.29
CA VAL A 147 -10.52 7.64 15.52
C VAL A 147 -10.95 7.76 16.97
#